data_f50d23e8db2831d7741bdc958e6a2962
#
_entry.id   f50d23e8db2831d7741bdc958e6a2962
#
_cell.length_a   1.000
_cell.length_b   1.000
_cell.length_c   1.000
_cell.angle_alpha   90.00
_cell.angle_beta   90.00
_cell.angle_gamma   90.00
#
_symmetry.space_group_name_H-M   'P 1'
#
loop_
_entity.id
_entity.type
_entity.pdbx_description
1 polymer ?
#
loop_
_entity_poly.entity_id
_entity_poly.type
_entity_poly.pdbx_seq_one_letter_code
_entity_poly.pdbx_strand_id
1 'polypeptide(L)'
;MPDASQLPRVLLVSTVHPATDPRIVGKIAPSLQKGFEVQILLPDQPLSSNFLKVRLPLFKRVWQRVLVAHPLILLHFLRTRPHFVHIFVAELLPLAFVFQWLGAEVIYEVQENLYKKIPIKTYNRGWLWVRLFQFFDQKARQHFKIVLTEDAYLNEYQKLTKPYAVVHNFASPQWLLVPPPVPNLDQPTFFYAGVISIERAFDTLIKAVGIVKKKHPDVRIRLFGPVRIPNVTQLEGYQEVKDNLIFYGYQSQEQAFVYVKEALAGIALLKPVGDYADSYPTKLFDYMALALPVITSDLPLLTQVVNGSQCGFCVNPYDADTLAEQLIRCIENPQNLKKMGETGRNAIKEKYNWDNEAKKLLELYWK
;
A
#
# COMPACT_ATOMS: atom_id res chain seq x y z
N MET A 1 14.95 -25.01 20.04
CA MET A 1 14.53 -23.60 19.89
C MET A 1 15.50 -22.80 20.74
N PRO A 2 16.09 -21.72 20.25
CA PRO A 2 16.92 -20.86 21.11
C PRO A 2 16.04 -20.31 22.24
N ASP A 3 16.60 -20.14 23.39
CA ASP A 3 15.96 -19.62 24.60
C ASP A 3 15.35 -18.23 24.29
N ALA A 4 14.06 -18.02 24.55
CA ALA A 4 13.35 -16.78 24.26
C ALA A 4 13.98 -15.54 24.93
N SER A 5 14.87 -15.72 25.90
CA SER A 5 15.65 -14.67 26.56
C SER A 5 16.83 -14.15 25.74
N GLN A 6 17.11 -14.72 24.57
CA GLN A 6 18.28 -14.40 23.72
C GLN A 6 17.92 -13.87 22.31
N LEU A 7 16.62 -13.71 21.97
CA LEU A 7 16.26 -13.18 20.66
C LEU A 7 16.70 -11.70 20.51
N PRO A 8 17.33 -11.33 19.37
CA PRO A 8 17.68 -9.96 19.14
C PRO A 8 16.43 -9.07 19.04
N ARG A 9 16.48 -7.88 19.62
CA ARG A 9 15.37 -6.92 19.68
C ARG A 9 15.33 -6.05 18.45
N VAL A 10 14.13 -5.89 17.86
CA VAL A 10 13.86 -5.01 16.73
C VAL A 10 12.84 -3.96 17.15
N LEU A 11 13.14 -2.70 16.87
CA LEU A 11 12.24 -1.57 17.03
C LEU A 11 11.73 -1.12 15.65
N LEU A 12 10.43 -1.30 15.38
CA LEU A 12 9.74 -0.76 14.21
C LEU A 12 9.17 0.60 14.56
N VAL A 13 9.52 1.65 13.83
CA VAL A 13 9.12 3.01 14.20
C VAL A 13 8.67 3.85 13.01
N SER A 14 7.50 4.49 13.17
CA SER A 14 6.99 5.52 12.27
C SER A 14 6.25 6.61 13.05
N THR A 15 6.28 7.83 12.56
CA THR A 15 5.59 8.99 13.11
C THR A 15 4.31 9.35 12.34
N VAL A 16 3.98 8.62 11.26
CA VAL A 16 2.83 8.92 10.39
C VAL A 16 1.92 7.71 10.12
N HIS A 17 2.46 6.48 10.15
CA HIS A 17 1.66 5.29 9.88
C HIS A 17 0.82 4.93 11.11
N PRO A 18 -0.49 4.66 10.93
CA PRO A 18 -1.36 4.28 12.05
C PRO A 18 -1.00 2.88 12.60
N ALA A 19 -1.45 2.59 13.81
CA ALA A 19 -1.28 1.26 14.44
C ALA A 19 -2.04 0.13 13.71
N THR A 20 -2.81 0.48 12.68
CA THR A 20 -3.53 -0.44 11.78
C THR A 20 -2.84 -0.58 10.41
N ASP A 21 -1.62 -0.05 10.25
CA ASP A 21 -0.91 -0.13 8.97
C ASP A 21 -0.72 -1.58 8.53
N PRO A 22 -1.26 -1.98 7.36
CA PRO A 22 -1.26 -3.38 6.95
C PRO A 22 0.14 -3.89 6.59
N ARG A 23 1.08 -3.02 6.20
CA ARG A 23 2.44 -3.43 5.89
C ARG A 23 3.29 -3.60 7.16
N ILE A 24 3.29 -2.61 8.04
CA ILE A 24 4.10 -2.65 9.26
C ILE A 24 3.56 -3.69 10.23
N VAL A 25 2.27 -3.61 10.55
CA VAL A 25 1.64 -4.42 11.59
C VAL A 25 1.13 -5.76 11.08
N GLY A 26 0.62 -5.78 9.83
CA GLY A 26 0.03 -6.99 9.24
C GLY A 26 1.03 -7.90 8.54
N LYS A 27 2.21 -7.40 8.16
CA LYS A 27 3.18 -8.14 7.34
C LYS A 27 4.57 -8.19 7.97
N ILE A 28 5.23 -7.03 8.14
CA ILE A 28 6.63 -6.96 8.61
C ILE A 28 6.77 -7.50 10.02
N ALA A 29 5.97 -6.98 10.96
CA ALA A 29 6.08 -7.37 12.35
C ALA A 29 5.84 -8.87 12.60
N PRO A 30 4.78 -9.51 12.04
CA PRO A 30 4.60 -10.97 12.17
C PRO A 30 5.73 -11.78 11.52
N SER A 31 6.32 -11.28 10.43
CA SER A 31 7.44 -11.96 9.79
C SER A 31 8.70 -11.94 10.64
N LEU A 32 8.99 -10.80 11.28
CA LEU A 32 10.15 -10.64 12.16
C LEU A 32 9.99 -11.38 13.50
N GLN A 33 8.77 -11.55 14.03
CA GLN A 33 8.53 -12.30 15.27
C GLN A 33 9.04 -13.75 15.22
N LYS A 34 9.23 -14.30 14.02
CA LYS A 34 9.77 -15.66 13.86
C LYS A 34 11.22 -15.79 14.33
N GLY A 35 11.95 -14.70 14.48
CA GLY A 35 13.38 -14.71 14.88
C GLY A 35 13.80 -13.53 15.74
N PHE A 36 12.89 -12.62 16.10
CA PHE A 36 13.20 -11.39 16.83
C PHE A 36 12.14 -11.07 17.88
N GLU A 37 12.56 -10.40 18.96
CA GLU A 37 11.65 -9.71 19.86
C GLU A 37 11.25 -8.37 19.22
N VAL A 38 9.99 -8.24 18.78
CA VAL A 38 9.53 -7.08 18.00
C VAL A 38 8.79 -6.08 18.87
N GLN A 39 9.23 -4.83 18.82
CA GLN A 39 8.59 -3.67 19.45
C GLN A 39 8.13 -2.70 18.37
N ILE A 40 6.95 -2.09 18.55
CA ILE A 40 6.34 -1.22 17.54
C ILE A 40 5.99 0.13 18.17
N LEU A 41 6.54 1.21 17.61
CA LEU A 41 6.22 2.60 17.97
C LEU A 41 5.52 3.28 16.78
N LEU A 42 4.19 3.42 16.88
CA LEU A 42 3.36 4.07 15.87
C LEU A 42 2.40 5.08 16.51
N PRO A 43 1.94 6.10 15.75
CA PRO A 43 0.81 6.94 16.15
C PRO A 43 -0.47 6.13 16.32
N ASP A 44 -1.39 6.69 17.12
CA ASP A 44 -2.73 6.14 17.35
C ASP A 44 -2.82 4.97 18.35
N GLN A 45 -4.01 4.41 18.54
CA GLN A 45 -4.26 3.43 19.59
C GLN A 45 -3.69 2.06 19.28
N PRO A 46 -3.09 1.37 20.26
CA PRO A 46 -2.71 -0.01 20.09
C PRO A 46 -3.98 -0.87 19.98
N LEU A 47 -4.14 -1.54 18.84
CA LEU A 47 -5.07 -2.66 18.73
C LEU A 47 -4.56 -3.81 19.60
N SER A 48 -5.47 -4.63 20.12
CA SER A 48 -5.13 -5.86 20.82
C SER A 48 -4.26 -6.73 19.92
N SER A 49 -3.01 -6.91 20.21
CA SER A 49 -2.06 -7.74 19.46
C SER A 49 -0.93 -8.21 20.38
N ASN A 50 -0.30 -9.30 20.01
CA ASN A 50 0.81 -9.95 20.73
C ASN A 50 2.14 -9.16 20.69
N PHE A 51 2.15 -7.91 20.18
CA PHE A 51 3.34 -7.06 20.13
C PHE A 51 3.37 -6.06 21.29
N LEU A 52 4.55 -5.76 21.80
CA LEU A 52 4.74 -4.59 22.65
C LEU A 52 4.57 -3.32 21.81
N LYS A 53 3.39 -2.71 21.88
CA LYS A 53 3.07 -1.47 21.20
C LYS A 53 3.18 -0.29 22.14
N VAL A 54 3.94 0.71 21.75
CA VAL A 54 4.03 1.99 22.45
C VAL A 54 3.41 3.06 21.58
N ARG A 55 2.44 3.77 22.13
CA ARG A 55 1.70 4.81 21.44
C ARG A 55 2.54 6.07 21.30
N LEU A 56 2.67 6.57 20.07
CA LEU A 56 3.16 7.92 19.80
C LEU A 56 1.98 8.90 19.63
N PRO A 57 2.14 10.18 20.00
CA PRO A 57 1.15 11.18 19.69
C PRO A 57 1.06 11.42 18.20
N LEU A 58 -0.18 11.56 17.67
CA LEU A 58 -0.45 11.83 16.27
C LEU A 58 -0.38 13.34 15.98
N PHE A 59 0.58 13.77 15.18
CA PHE A 59 0.71 15.15 14.74
C PHE A 59 0.68 15.29 13.24
N LYS A 60 -0.06 16.27 12.72
CA LYS A 60 -0.13 16.58 11.28
C LYS A 60 1.14 17.29 10.77
N ARG A 61 1.77 18.15 11.62
CA ARG A 61 2.91 18.97 11.23
C ARG A 61 4.24 18.30 11.60
N VAL A 62 5.21 18.30 10.68
CA VAL A 62 6.54 17.68 10.87
C VAL A 62 7.25 18.24 12.10
N TRP A 63 7.25 19.56 12.31
CA TRP A 63 7.95 20.17 13.44
C TRP A 63 7.42 19.68 14.81
N GLN A 64 6.10 19.41 14.93
CA GLN A 64 5.51 18.83 16.15
C GLN A 64 6.02 17.40 16.38
N ARG A 65 6.13 16.61 15.31
CA ARG A 65 6.69 15.24 15.38
C ARG A 65 8.16 15.29 15.81
N VAL A 66 8.93 16.19 15.23
CA VAL A 66 10.37 16.35 15.57
C VAL A 66 10.53 16.77 17.03
N LEU A 67 9.74 17.75 17.52
CA LEU A 67 9.89 18.27 18.89
C LEU A 67 9.33 17.35 19.97
N VAL A 68 8.33 16.53 19.68
CA VAL A 68 7.65 15.70 20.67
C VAL A 68 7.85 14.21 20.43
N ALA A 69 7.60 13.71 19.22
CA ALA A 69 7.69 12.28 18.96
C ALA A 69 9.16 11.78 18.94
N HIS A 70 10.10 12.54 18.35
CA HIS A 70 11.50 12.12 18.33
C HIS A 70 12.13 11.96 19.72
N PRO A 71 11.96 12.89 20.69
CA PRO A 71 12.43 12.68 22.07
C PRO A 71 11.82 11.45 22.73
N LEU A 72 10.52 11.18 22.52
CA LEU A 72 9.85 9.99 23.07
C LEU A 72 10.41 8.70 22.46
N ILE A 73 10.66 8.69 21.16
CA ILE A 73 11.28 7.55 20.45
C ILE A 73 12.70 7.32 20.98
N LEU A 74 13.50 8.39 21.15
CA LEU A 74 14.85 8.29 21.70
C LEU A 74 14.84 7.77 23.14
N LEU A 75 13.93 8.25 23.98
CA LEU A 75 13.80 7.78 25.37
C LEU A 75 13.44 6.29 25.41
N HIS A 76 12.52 5.84 24.54
CA HIS A 76 12.18 4.42 24.42
C HIS A 76 13.38 3.59 23.96
N PHE A 77 14.12 4.05 22.94
CA PHE A 77 15.33 3.42 22.44
C PHE A 77 16.38 3.26 23.57
N LEU A 78 16.64 4.31 24.35
CA LEU A 78 17.62 4.27 25.44
C LEU A 78 17.24 3.28 26.56
N ARG A 79 15.92 3.09 26.79
CA ARG A 79 15.41 2.13 27.79
C ARG A 79 15.49 0.69 27.31
N THR A 80 15.18 0.44 26.03
CA THR A 80 15.06 -0.92 25.49
C THR A 80 16.30 -1.42 24.80
N ARG A 81 17.16 -0.51 24.31
CA ARG A 81 18.40 -0.79 23.58
C ARG A 81 18.23 -1.89 22.53
N PRO A 82 17.38 -1.68 21.51
CA PRO A 82 17.17 -2.64 20.46
C PRO A 82 18.45 -2.83 19.63
N HIS A 83 18.66 -4.05 19.11
CA HIS A 83 19.78 -4.36 18.22
C HIS A 83 19.54 -3.75 16.83
N PHE A 84 18.28 -3.74 16.39
CA PHE A 84 17.87 -3.20 15.11
C PHE A 84 16.80 -2.12 15.27
N VAL A 85 16.89 -1.06 14.47
CA VAL A 85 15.85 -0.02 14.35
C VAL A 85 15.44 0.07 12.89
N HIS A 86 14.17 -0.24 12.60
CA HIS A 86 13.59 -0.15 11.27
C HIS A 86 12.70 1.08 11.18
N ILE A 87 13.10 2.06 10.38
CA ILE A 87 12.38 3.32 10.18
C ILE A 87 11.65 3.32 8.84
N PHE A 88 10.41 3.87 8.83
CA PHE A 88 9.53 3.89 7.67
C PHE A 88 9.28 5.29 7.11
N VAL A 89 9.90 6.32 7.67
CA VAL A 89 9.72 7.71 7.26
C VAL A 89 11.03 8.47 7.27
N ALA A 90 11.25 9.26 6.23
CA ALA A 90 12.50 9.99 6.03
C ALA A 90 12.77 11.06 7.10
N GLU A 91 11.75 11.57 7.79
CA GLU A 91 11.94 12.55 8.86
C GLU A 91 12.65 11.97 10.09
N LEU A 92 12.70 10.64 10.23
CA LEU A 92 13.45 9.95 11.28
C LEU A 92 14.94 9.76 10.94
N LEU A 93 15.37 10.06 9.71
CA LEU A 93 16.78 9.87 9.29
C LEU A 93 17.79 10.55 10.21
N PRO A 94 17.60 11.82 10.64
CA PRO A 94 18.55 12.43 11.58
C PRO A 94 18.66 11.64 12.91
N LEU A 95 17.53 11.19 13.45
CA LEU A 95 17.48 10.40 14.67
C LEU A 95 18.07 8.98 14.46
N ALA A 96 17.91 8.43 13.27
CA ALA A 96 18.47 7.11 12.91
C ALA A 96 20.01 7.07 12.98
N PHE A 97 20.68 8.17 12.63
CA PHE A 97 22.14 8.30 12.85
C PHE A 97 22.52 8.29 14.32
N VAL A 98 21.68 8.85 15.19
CA VAL A 98 21.89 8.77 16.65
C VAL A 98 21.76 7.32 17.13
N PHE A 99 20.77 6.57 16.63
CA PHE A 99 20.63 5.15 16.97
C PHE A 99 21.83 4.33 16.52
N GLN A 100 22.33 4.56 15.30
CA GLN A 100 23.53 3.91 14.81
C GLN A 100 24.76 4.24 15.67
N TRP A 101 24.94 5.50 16.03
CA TRP A 101 26.02 5.93 16.93
C TRP A 101 25.94 5.28 18.30
N LEU A 102 24.72 5.01 18.80
CA LEU A 102 24.46 4.31 20.06
C LEU A 102 24.55 2.79 19.94
N GLY A 103 24.94 2.25 18.78
CA GLY A 103 25.26 0.84 18.56
C GLY A 103 24.13 0.00 17.95
N ALA A 104 23.01 0.59 17.53
CA ALA A 104 21.97 -0.14 16.83
C ALA A 104 22.26 -0.22 15.33
N GLU A 105 21.90 -1.32 14.69
CA GLU A 105 21.86 -1.43 13.24
C GLU A 105 20.55 -0.82 12.70
N VAL A 106 20.67 0.09 11.72
CA VAL A 106 19.51 0.80 11.17
C VAL A 106 19.11 0.22 9.82
N ILE A 107 17.80 -0.06 9.68
CA ILE A 107 17.14 -0.37 8.42
C ILE A 107 16.25 0.82 8.05
N TYR A 108 16.44 1.38 6.87
CA TYR A 108 15.58 2.44 6.34
C TYR A 108 14.74 1.91 5.20
N GLU A 109 13.42 1.89 5.38
CA GLU A 109 12.47 1.48 4.34
C GLU A 109 11.95 2.69 3.57
N VAL A 110 12.19 2.69 2.26
CA VAL A 110 11.74 3.70 1.32
C VAL A 110 10.41 3.24 0.73
N GLN A 111 9.31 3.72 1.31
CA GLN A 111 7.95 3.37 0.87
C GLN A 111 7.41 4.27 -0.24
N GLU A 112 8.01 5.44 -0.41
CA GLU A 112 7.65 6.41 -1.44
C GLU A 112 8.92 7.01 -2.06
N ASN A 113 8.93 7.17 -3.39
CA ASN A 113 9.99 7.93 -4.04
C ASN A 113 9.79 9.44 -3.80
N LEU A 114 10.37 9.95 -2.70
CA LEU A 114 10.23 11.36 -2.33
C LEU A 114 10.83 12.31 -3.37
N TYR A 115 11.82 11.89 -4.15
CA TYR A 115 12.38 12.70 -5.23
C TYR A 115 11.34 13.00 -6.32
N LYS A 116 10.46 12.04 -6.62
CA LYS A 116 9.33 12.22 -7.56
C LYS A 116 8.09 12.83 -6.91
N LYS A 117 7.88 12.60 -5.61
CA LYS A 117 6.67 13.06 -4.90
C LYS A 117 6.76 14.48 -4.32
N ILE A 118 7.92 14.94 -3.87
CA ILE A 118 8.09 16.29 -3.29
C ILE A 118 7.57 17.39 -4.24
N PRO A 119 7.84 17.39 -5.55
CA PRO A 119 7.34 18.41 -6.47
C PRO A 119 5.80 18.49 -6.53
N ILE A 120 5.11 17.38 -6.25
CA ILE A 120 3.64 17.25 -6.39
C ILE A 120 2.92 17.51 -5.07
N LYS A 121 3.58 17.29 -3.92
CA LYS A 121 2.98 17.52 -2.60
C LYS A 121 2.65 19.01 -2.39
N THR A 122 1.47 19.28 -1.85
CA THR A 122 1.02 20.64 -1.52
C THR A 122 1.58 21.17 -0.20
N TYR A 123 2.16 20.31 0.63
CA TYR A 123 2.72 20.62 1.95
C TYR A 123 4.19 20.20 2.03
N ASN A 124 4.96 20.80 2.97
CA ASN A 124 6.40 20.55 3.17
C ASN A 124 7.27 20.87 1.93
N ARG A 125 6.92 21.96 1.20
CA ARG A 125 7.66 22.44 0.01
C ARG A 125 8.84 23.35 0.35
N GLY A 126 9.15 23.59 1.63
CA GLY A 126 10.26 24.45 2.03
C GLY A 126 11.59 23.92 1.51
N TRP A 127 12.34 24.76 0.77
CA TRP A 127 13.63 24.39 0.18
C TRP A 127 14.62 23.81 1.22
N LEU A 128 14.56 24.31 2.45
CA LEU A 128 15.40 23.84 3.55
C LEU A 128 15.08 22.37 3.93
N TRP A 129 13.79 22.01 3.99
CA TRP A 129 13.34 20.62 4.27
C TRP A 129 13.77 19.67 3.16
N VAL A 130 13.66 20.08 1.92
CA VAL A 130 14.08 19.27 0.77
C VAL A 130 15.59 19.03 0.81
N ARG A 131 16.41 20.05 1.06
CA ARG A 131 17.87 19.92 1.19
C ARG A 131 18.27 19.06 2.37
N LEU A 132 17.62 19.23 3.52
CA LEU A 132 17.88 18.44 4.71
C LEU A 132 17.55 16.96 4.47
N PHE A 133 16.39 16.68 3.87
CA PHE A 133 16.03 15.34 3.45
C PHE A 133 17.08 14.74 2.50
N GLN A 134 17.43 15.43 1.42
CA GLN A 134 18.39 14.94 0.44
C GLN A 134 19.75 14.66 1.07
N PHE A 135 20.21 15.52 1.98
CA PHE A 135 21.46 15.31 2.70
C PHE A 135 21.44 14.04 3.55
N PHE A 136 20.41 13.87 4.39
CA PHE A 136 20.33 12.69 5.26
C PHE A 136 20.03 11.41 4.48
N ASP A 137 19.23 11.49 3.43
CA ASP A 137 18.94 10.34 2.56
C ASP A 137 20.20 9.87 1.82
N GLN A 138 21.00 10.78 1.26
CA GLN A 138 22.28 10.43 0.65
C GLN A 138 23.27 9.78 1.65
N LYS A 139 23.30 10.27 2.88
CA LYS A 139 24.11 9.66 3.95
C LYS A 139 23.56 8.29 4.36
N ALA A 140 22.24 8.15 4.47
CA ALA A 140 21.60 6.88 4.79
C ALA A 140 21.96 5.77 3.80
N ARG A 141 22.03 6.07 2.49
CA ARG A 141 22.45 5.15 1.43
C ARG A 141 23.85 4.55 1.66
N GLN A 142 24.70 5.25 2.39
CA GLN A 142 26.08 4.82 2.69
C GLN A 142 26.20 4.11 4.04
N HIS A 143 25.29 4.36 4.98
CA HIS A 143 25.44 3.93 6.36
C HIS A 143 24.41 2.90 6.83
N PHE A 144 23.23 2.87 6.22
CA PHE A 144 22.11 2.03 6.65
C PHE A 144 21.85 0.90 5.66
N LYS A 145 21.27 -0.20 6.15
CA LYS A 145 20.59 -1.19 5.29
C LYS A 145 19.34 -0.53 4.70
N ILE A 146 19.08 -0.77 3.43
CA ILE A 146 17.96 -0.12 2.71
C ILE A 146 16.95 -1.18 2.26
N VAL A 147 15.68 -0.92 2.53
CA VAL A 147 14.55 -1.64 1.93
C VAL A 147 13.86 -0.71 0.94
N LEU A 148 13.77 -1.12 -0.31
CA LEU A 148 13.00 -0.43 -1.34
C LEU A 148 11.69 -1.20 -1.56
N THR A 149 10.57 -0.49 -1.72
CA THR A 149 9.28 -1.15 -1.96
C THR A 149 8.99 -1.40 -3.43
N GLU A 150 9.77 -0.82 -4.33
CA GLU A 150 9.63 -0.92 -5.78
C GLU A 150 11.00 -1.05 -6.47
N ASP A 151 11.08 -1.87 -7.52
CA ASP A 151 12.32 -2.02 -8.30
C ASP A 151 12.76 -0.71 -8.94
N ALA A 152 11.82 0.10 -9.41
CA ALA A 152 12.10 1.39 -10.04
C ALA A 152 12.81 2.39 -9.13
N TYR A 153 12.74 2.22 -7.80
CA TYR A 153 13.45 3.10 -6.86
C TYR A 153 14.98 2.93 -6.93
N LEU A 154 15.47 1.81 -7.46
CA LEU A 154 16.90 1.61 -7.74
C LEU A 154 17.48 2.64 -8.71
N ASN A 155 16.63 3.27 -9.55
CA ASN A 155 17.08 4.33 -10.47
C ASN A 155 17.57 5.57 -9.71
N GLU A 156 16.94 5.93 -8.58
CA GLU A 156 17.35 7.04 -7.72
C GLU A 156 18.28 6.58 -6.58
N TYR A 157 18.11 5.34 -6.09
CA TYR A 157 18.88 4.79 -4.98
C TYR A 157 20.12 4.04 -5.47
N GLN A 158 20.99 4.74 -6.21
CA GLN A 158 22.28 4.24 -6.66
C GLN A 158 23.36 4.40 -5.54
N LYS A 159 24.48 3.68 -5.70
CA LYS A 159 25.66 3.74 -4.80
C LYS A 159 25.32 3.36 -3.35
N LEU A 160 24.48 2.34 -3.17
CA LEU A 160 24.25 1.71 -1.87
C LEU A 160 25.52 0.95 -1.46
N THR A 161 26.05 1.26 -0.27
CA THR A 161 27.29 0.61 0.24
C THR A 161 27.01 -0.48 1.25
N LYS A 162 25.82 -0.45 1.85
CA LYS A 162 25.33 -1.48 2.79
C LYS A 162 24.37 -2.42 2.07
N PRO A 163 24.09 -3.61 2.60
CA PRO A 163 23.11 -4.52 2.05
C PRO A 163 21.76 -3.85 1.84
N TYR A 164 21.08 -4.20 0.76
CA TYR A 164 19.73 -3.73 0.46
C TYR A 164 18.87 -4.86 -0.06
N ALA A 165 17.55 -4.67 -0.01
CA ALA A 165 16.57 -5.57 -0.61
C ALA A 165 15.42 -4.77 -1.24
N VAL A 166 14.87 -5.30 -2.34
CA VAL A 166 13.58 -4.84 -2.87
C VAL A 166 12.52 -5.79 -2.31
N VAL A 167 11.62 -5.22 -1.48
CA VAL A 167 10.58 -5.96 -0.75
C VAL A 167 9.24 -5.34 -1.09
N HIS A 168 8.57 -5.90 -2.09
CA HIS A 168 7.30 -5.38 -2.58
C HIS A 168 6.15 -5.54 -1.56
N ASN A 169 5.11 -4.73 -1.71
CA ASN A 169 3.93 -4.82 -0.85
C ASN A 169 2.86 -5.77 -1.44
N PHE A 170 3.27 -6.98 -1.83
CA PHE A 170 2.39 -8.00 -2.40
C PHE A 170 1.37 -8.54 -1.39
N ALA A 171 0.39 -9.31 -1.88
CA ALA A 171 -0.73 -9.77 -1.08
C ALA A 171 -0.33 -10.61 0.13
N SER A 172 -1.06 -10.46 1.22
CA SER A 172 -0.94 -11.34 2.39
C SER A 172 -1.56 -12.70 2.09
N PRO A 173 -0.92 -13.83 2.49
CA PRO A 173 -1.43 -15.18 2.24
C PRO A 173 -2.82 -15.44 2.83
N GLN A 174 -3.21 -14.74 3.89
CA GLN A 174 -4.54 -14.86 4.51
C GLN A 174 -5.69 -14.64 3.52
N TRP A 175 -5.51 -13.79 2.51
CA TRP A 175 -6.54 -13.52 1.51
C TRP A 175 -6.77 -14.67 0.54
N LEU A 176 -5.82 -15.61 0.43
CA LEU A 176 -5.98 -16.83 -0.33
C LEU A 176 -6.99 -17.81 0.30
N LEU A 177 -7.30 -17.63 1.58
CA LEU A 177 -8.28 -18.47 2.31
C LEU A 177 -9.73 -18.00 2.10
N VAL A 178 -9.93 -16.80 1.58
CA VAL A 178 -11.27 -16.26 1.29
C VAL A 178 -11.85 -17.01 0.08
N PRO A 179 -13.09 -17.50 0.15
CA PRO A 179 -13.74 -18.15 -1.00
C PRO A 179 -13.80 -17.22 -2.22
N PRO A 180 -13.69 -17.75 -3.45
CA PRO A 180 -13.86 -16.97 -4.67
C PRO A 180 -15.23 -16.28 -4.70
N PRO A 181 -15.35 -15.11 -5.33
CA PRO A 181 -16.62 -14.41 -5.47
C PRO A 181 -17.62 -15.21 -6.30
N VAL A 182 -18.89 -15.10 -5.94
CA VAL A 182 -20.05 -15.54 -6.71
C VAL A 182 -20.86 -14.29 -7.05
N PRO A 183 -20.66 -13.69 -8.24
CA PRO A 183 -21.27 -12.42 -8.60
C PRO A 183 -22.79 -12.49 -8.59
N ASN A 184 -23.43 -11.43 -8.08
CA ASN A 184 -24.86 -11.23 -8.23
C ASN A 184 -25.15 -10.54 -9.58
N LEU A 185 -25.73 -11.29 -10.52
CA LEU A 185 -26.00 -10.79 -11.88
C LEU A 185 -27.24 -9.92 -11.96
N ASP A 186 -28.18 -10.04 -11.01
CA ASP A 186 -29.38 -9.18 -10.95
C ASP A 186 -29.00 -7.76 -10.50
N GLN A 187 -27.91 -7.62 -9.73
CA GLN A 187 -27.35 -6.34 -9.33
C GLN A 187 -25.84 -6.31 -9.59
N PRO A 188 -25.40 -6.05 -10.83
CA PRO A 188 -24.00 -6.05 -11.21
C PRO A 188 -23.19 -5.10 -10.35
N THR A 189 -22.23 -5.63 -9.60
CA THR A 189 -21.47 -4.86 -8.61
C THR A 189 -19.98 -4.93 -8.89
N PHE A 190 -19.31 -3.76 -8.82
CA PHE A 190 -17.85 -3.66 -8.89
C PHE A 190 -17.28 -3.17 -7.55
N PHE A 191 -16.07 -3.59 -7.25
CA PHE A 191 -15.43 -3.33 -5.97
C PHE A 191 -14.24 -2.36 -6.13
N TYR A 192 -14.17 -1.37 -5.23
CA TYR A 192 -13.06 -0.43 -5.16
C TYR A 192 -12.63 -0.24 -3.70
N ALA A 193 -11.37 -0.53 -3.37
CA ALA A 193 -10.79 -0.25 -2.07
C ALA A 193 -9.58 0.67 -2.18
N GLY A 194 -9.54 1.72 -1.37
CA GLY A 194 -8.45 2.68 -1.27
C GLY A 194 -8.92 4.13 -1.35
N VAL A 195 -7.97 5.06 -1.31
CA VAL A 195 -8.27 6.50 -1.43
C VAL A 195 -8.99 6.77 -2.74
N ILE A 196 -10.06 7.55 -2.69
CA ILE A 196 -10.83 8.01 -3.85
C ILE A 196 -10.29 9.39 -4.24
N SER A 197 -9.66 9.49 -5.42
CA SER A 197 -9.01 10.71 -5.89
C SER A 197 -8.95 10.78 -7.42
N ILE A 198 -8.65 11.96 -7.95
CA ILE A 198 -8.50 12.19 -9.40
C ILE A 198 -7.28 11.43 -9.95
N GLU A 199 -6.20 11.33 -9.19
CA GLU A 199 -5.01 10.57 -9.58
C GLU A 199 -5.28 9.06 -9.67
N ARG A 200 -6.38 8.60 -9.05
CA ARG A 200 -6.89 7.23 -9.13
C ARG A 200 -8.06 7.08 -10.10
N ALA A 201 -8.16 8.02 -11.06
CA ALA A 201 -9.11 8.04 -12.17
C ALA A 201 -10.59 7.95 -11.73
N PHE A 202 -10.95 8.55 -10.59
CA PHE A 202 -12.34 8.54 -10.13
C PHE A 202 -13.26 9.35 -11.04
N ASP A 203 -12.78 10.43 -11.63
CA ASP A 203 -13.45 11.22 -12.67
C ASP A 203 -13.77 10.37 -13.92
N THR A 204 -12.81 9.56 -14.38
CA THR A 204 -13.00 8.63 -15.48
C THR A 204 -14.01 7.54 -15.13
N LEU A 205 -13.95 7.02 -13.89
CA LEU A 205 -14.90 6.03 -13.40
C LEU A 205 -16.35 6.56 -13.38
N ILE A 206 -16.56 7.80 -12.92
CA ILE A 206 -17.89 8.43 -12.95
C ILE A 206 -18.45 8.46 -14.38
N LYS A 207 -17.67 8.92 -15.35
CA LYS A 207 -18.09 8.99 -16.77
C LYS A 207 -18.38 7.59 -17.32
N ALA A 208 -17.54 6.61 -17.03
CA ALA A 208 -17.72 5.23 -17.45
C ALA A 208 -19.03 4.64 -16.87
N VAL A 209 -19.30 4.86 -15.59
CA VAL A 209 -20.56 4.41 -14.96
C VAL A 209 -21.77 5.05 -15.62
N GLY A 210 -21.68 6.33 -16.04
CA GLY A 210 -22.73 7.01 -16.79
C GLY A 210 -23.05 6.32 -18.13
N ILE A 211 -22.03 5.79 -18.81
CA ILE A 211 -22.21 5.02 -20.05
C ILE A 211 -22.82 3.65 -19.74
N VAL A 212 -22.28 2.93 -18.76
CA VAL A 212 -22.76 1.59 -18.35
C VAL A 212 -24.22 1.64 -17.92
N LYS A 213 -24.59 2.64 -17.12
CA LYS A 213 -25.97 2.82 -16.59
C LYS A 213 -27.05 2.88 -17.69
N LYS A 214 -26.72 3.39 -18.86
CA LYS A 214 -27.70 3.44 -19.99
C LYS A 214 -28.16 2.05 -20.41
N LYS A 215 -27.30 1.04 -20.27
CA LYS A 215 -27.60 -0.36 -20.64
C LYS A 215 -27.91 -1.23 -19.42
N HIS A 216 -27.24 -0.97 -18.31
CA HIS A 216 -27.35 -1.69 -17.03
C HIS A 216 -27.64 -0.71 -15.88
N PRO A 217 -28.88 -0.23 -15.71
CA PRO A 217 -29.22 0.81 -14.74
C PRO A 217 -28.97 0.42 -13.28
N ASP A 218 -28.98 -0.89 -12.99
CA ASP A 218 -28.77 -1.43 -11.64
C ASP A 218 -27.31 -1.67 -11.28
N VAL A 219 -26.37 -1.26 -12.15
CA VAL A 219 -24.93 -1.36 -11.83
C VAL A 219 -24.58 -0.59 -10.56
N ARG A 220 -23.72 -1.18 -9.71
CA ARG A 220 -23.25 -0.57 -8.47
C ARG A 220 -21.72 -0.58 -8.39
N ILE A 221 -21.16 0.51 -7.89
CA ILE A 221 -19.74 0.59 -7.52
C ILE A 221 -19.66 0.73 -6.01
N ARG A 222 -19.16 -0.27 -5.32
CA ARG A 222 -18.92 -0.24 -3.87
C ARG A 222 -17.55 0.36 -3.59
N LEU A 223 -17.52 1.51 -2.89
CA LEU A 223 -16.36 2.37 -2.70
C LEU A 223 -15.94 2.38 -1.23
N PHE A 224 -14.77 1.81 -0.93
CA PHE A 224 -14.20 1.73 0.41
C PHE A 224 -12.94 2.59 0.50
N GLY A 225 -12.97 3.61 1.34
CA GLY A 225 -11.84 4.50 1.61
C GLY A 225 -12.21 5.97 1.69
N PRO A 226 -11.25 6.81 2.09
CA PRO A 226 -11.49 8.24 2.22
C PRO A 226 -11.57 8.92 0.85
N VAL A 227 -12.48 9.87 0.71
CA VAL A 227 -12.59 10.76 -0.47
C VAL A 227 -11.62 11.92 -0.29
N ARG A 228 -10.68 12.09 -1.23
CA ARG A 228 -9.72 13.19 -1.27
C ARG A 228 -9.95 14.11 -2.48
N ILE A 229 -11.21 14.31 -2.82
CA ILE A 229 -11.64 15.23 -3.89
C ILE A 229 -12.48 16.32 -3.22
N PRO A 230 -12.00 17.57 -3.21
CA PRO A 230 -12.84 18.68 -2.80
C PRO A 230 -14.10 18.72 -3.68
N ASN A 231 -15.28 18.85 -3.06
CA ASN A 231 -16.55 18.95 -3.76
C ASN A 231 -16.80 17.81 -4.78
N VAL A 232 -16.60 16.56 -4.39
CA VAL A 232 -16.79 15.36 -5.24
C VAL A 232 -18.14 15.37 -5.97
N THR A 233 -19.19 15.94 -5.36
CA THR A 233 -20.54 16.07 -5.92
C THR A 233 -20.64 17.02 -7.09
N GLN A 234 -19.61 17.84 -7.35
CA GLN A 234 -19.53 18.78 -8.47
C GLN A 234 -18.74 18.21 -9.67
N LEU A 235 -18.20 17.00 -9.55
CA LEU A 235 -17.56 16.35 -10.70
C LEU A 235 -18.58 16.12 -11.81
N GLU A 236 -18.12 16.33 -13.04
CA GLU A 236 -18.91 16.10 -14.24
C GLU A 236 -19.48 14.68 -14.29
N GLY A 237 -20.79 14.55 -14.50
CA GLY A 237 -21.50 13.27 -14.52
C GLY A 237 -21.85 12.69 -13.13
N TYR A 238 -21.36 13.25 -12.02
CA TYR A 238 -21.61 12.70 -10.68
C TYR A 238 -23.12 12.62 -10.36
N GLN A 239 -23.88 13.67 -10.61
CA GLN A 239 -25.31 13.72 -10.28
C GLN A 239 -26.13 12.66 -11.04
N GLU A 240 -25.68 12.28 -12.23
CA GLU A 240 -26.32 11.26 -13.05
C GLU A 240 -26.13 9.84 -12.47
N VAL A 241 -24.97 9.58 -11.81
CA VAL A 241 -24.59 8.26 -11.35
C VAL A 241 -24.55 8.11 -9.83
N LYS A 242 -24.89 9.14 -9.06
CA LYS A 242 -24.76 9.15 -7.59
C LYS A 242 -25.42 7.94 -6.92
N ASP A 243 -26.56 7.47 -7.43
CA ASP A 243 -27.29 6.33 -6.88
C ASP A 243 -26.63 4.97 -7.24
N ASN A 244 -25.70 4.97 -8.20
CA ASN A 244 -24.89 3.82 -8.57
C ASN A 244 -23.57 3.73 -7.77
N LEU A 245 -23.19 4.82 -7.04
CA LEU A 245 -21.95 4.92 -6.26
C LEU A 245 -22.27 4.75 -4.77
N ILE A 246 -21.80 3.66 -4.14
CA ILE A 246 -22.06 3.36 -2.74
C ILE A 246 -20.80 3.58 -1.94
N PHE A 247 -20.75 4.67 -1.17
CA PHE A 247 -19.61 5.05 -0.34
C PHE A 247 -19.74 4.47 1.07
N TYR A 248 -18.77 3.62 1.46
CA TYR A 248 -18.69 3.03 2.80
C TYR A 248 -17.73 3.80 3.73
N GLY A 249 -16.99 4.79 3.20
CA GLY A 249 -15.93 5.46 3.95
C GLY A 249 -14.72 4.54 4.21
N TYR A 250 -13.90 4.92 5.19
CA TYR A 250 -12.76 4.09 5.59
C TYR A 250 -13.23 2.84 6.33
N GLN A 251 -12.79 1.70 5.84
CA GLN A 251 -12.98 0.39 6.46
C GLN A 251 -11.64 -0.35 6.52
N SER A 252 -11.47 -1.27 7.47
CA SER A 252 -10.32 -2.17 7.44
C SER A 252 -10.42 -3.12 6.24
N GLN A 253 -9.31 -3.76 5.85
CA GLN A 253 -9.34 -4.72 4.76
C GLN A 253 -10.30 -5.88 5.04
N GLU A 254 -10.29 -6.38 6.28
CA GLU A 254 -11.17 -7.47 6.72
C GLU A 254 -12.66 -7.09 6.57
N GLN A 255 -13.02 -5.86 6.93
CA GLN A 255 -14.40 -5.37 6.81
C GLN A 255 -14.80 -5.13 5.35
N ALA A 256 -13.90 -4.52 4.56
CA ALA A 256 -14.19 -4.21 3.16
C ALA A 256 -14.27 -5.48 2.29
N PHE A 257 -13.38 -6.45 2.51
CA PHE A 257 -13.28 -7.63 1.65
C PHE A 257 -14.43 -8.63 1.80
N VAL A 258 -15.25 -8.52 2.84
CA VAL A 258 -16.53 -9.26 2.94
C VAL A 258 -17.44 -8.96 1.74
N TYR A 259 -17.38 -7.74 1.21
CA TYR A 259 -18.20 -7.30 0.08
C TYR A 259 -17.69 -7.75 -1.30
N VAL A 260 -16.50 -8.35 -1.36
CA VAL A 260 -15.94 -8.91 -2.61
C VAL A 260 -16.73 -10.11 -3.09
N LYS A 261 -17.38 -10.86 -2.17
CA LYS A 261 -18.11 -12.11 -2.46
C LYS A 261 -19.16 -12.01 -3.58
N GLU A 262 -19.70 -10.80 -3.83
CA GLU A 262 -20.75 -10.55 -4.82
C GLU A 262 -20.23 -9.72 -6.02
N ALA A 263 -18.95 -9.36 -6.03
CA ALA A 263 -18.42 -8.46 -7.04
C ALA A 263 -17.98 -9.20 -8.32
N LEU A 264 -18.22 -8.54 -9.47
CA LEU A 264 -17.77 -9.00 -10.79
C LEU A 264 -16.27 -8.80 -10.98
N ALA A 265 -15.78 -7.61 -10.62
CA ALA A 265 -14.35 -7.26 -10.73
C ALA A 265 -13.97 -6.16 -9.73
N GLY A 266 -12.66 -6.06 -9.43
CA GLY A 266 -12.05 -5.01 -8.64
C GLY A 266 -11.43 -3.93 -9.52
N ILE A 267 -11.67 -2.65 -9.18
CA ILE A 267 -11.18 -1.50 -9.93
C ILE A 267 -9.91 -0.97 -9.26
N ALA A 268 -8.78 -0.98 -9.99
CA ALA A 268 -7.47 -0.60 -9.51
C ALA A 268 -6.76 0.42 -10.44
N LEU A 269 -7.49 1.46 -10.85
CA LEU A 269 -6.98 2.49 -11.76
C LEU A 269 -6.00 3.45 -11.07
N LEU A 270 -4.99 3.88 -11.85
CA LEU A 270 -4.01 4.91 -11.51
C LEU A 270 -3.69 5.74 -12.76
N LYS A 271 -3.69 7.06 -12.65
CA LYS A 271 -3.08 7.95 -13.65
C LYS A 271 -1.56 7.99 -13.44
N PRO A 272 -0.74 8.14 -14.47
CA PRO A 272 0.73 8.17 -14.37
C PRO A 272 1.23 9.50 -13.78
N VAL A 273 0.92 9.75 -12.50
CA VAL A 273 1.30 10.96 -11.77
C VAL A 273 2.30 10.61 -10.68
N GLY A 274 3.40 11.34 -10.59
CA GLY A 274 4.45 11.11 -9.60
C GLY A 274 5.17 9.79 -9.82
N ASP A 275 5.13 8.91 -8.82
CA ASP A 275 5.70 7.57 -8.87
C ASP A 275 4.67 6.46 -9.21
N TYR A 276 3.43 6.81 -9.53
CA TYR A 276 2.38 5.82 -9.81
C TYR A 276 2.63 5.00 -11.08
N ALA A 277 3.35 5.56 -12.07
CA ALA A 277 3.75 4.79 -13.25
C ALA A 277 4.75 3.67 -12.94
N ASP A 278 5.52 3.84 -11.86
CA ASP A 278 6.63 2.98 -11.46
C ASP A 278 6.34 2.19 -10.18
N SER A 279 5.09 2.19 -9.70
CA SER A 279 4.70 1.57 -8.43
C SER A 279 3.53 0.61 -8.62
N TYR A 280 3.56 -0.47 -7.85
CA TYR A 280 2.45 -1.41 -7.77
C TYR A 280 1.35 -0.92 -6.81
N PRO A 281 0.09 -0.75 -7.25
CA PRO A 281 -1.01 -0.55 -6.32
C PRO A 281 -1.31 -1.86 -5.57
N THR A 282 -1.20 -1.83 -4.25
CA THR A 282 -1.38 -3.03 -3.40
C THR A 282 -2.70 -3.74 -3.65
N LYS A 283 -3.78 -2.97 -3.92
CA LYS A 283 -5.11 -3.50 -4.21
C LYS A 283 -5.18 -4.40 -5.45
N LEU A 284 -4.27 -4.25 -6.43
CA LEU A 284 -4.15 -5.16 -7.56
C LEU A 284 -3.92 -6.60 -7.07
N PHE A 285 -2.94 -6.77 -6.21
CA PHE A 285 -2.57 -8.08 -5.67
C PHE A 285 -3.59 -8.61 -4.65
N ASP A 286 -4.18 -7.71 -3.85
CA ASP A 286 -5.25 -8.09 -2.92
C ASP A 286 -6.46 -8.65 -3.70
N TYR A 287 -6.87 -8.01 -4.80
CA TYR A 287 -7.96 -8.51 -5.64
C TYR A 287 -7.61 -9.86 -6.29
N MET A 288 -6.41 -10.01 -6.82
CA MET A 288 -5.92 -11.28 -7.35
C MET A 288 -5.94 -12.38 -6.28
N ALA A 289 -5.51 -12.09 -5.04
CA ALA A 289 -5.55 -13.06 -3.93
C ALA A 289 -6.99 -13.48 -3.57
N LEU A 290 -7.93 -12.56 -3.68
CA LEU A 290 -9.36 -12.80 -3.46
C LEU A 290 -10.06 -13.53 -4.64
N ALA A 291 -9.30 -13.93 -5.69
CA ALA A 291 -9.83 -14.44 -6.95
C ALA A 291 -10.83 -13.49 -7.62
N LEU A 292 -10.67 -12.20 -7.43
CA LEU A 292 -11.47 -11.17 -8.07
C LEU A 292 -10.75 -10.69 -9.32
N PRO A 293 -11.35 -10.77 -10.52
CA PRO A 293 -10.81 -10.20 -11.74
C PRO A 293 -10.48 -8.72 -11.57
N VAL A 294 -9.44 -8.22 -12.23
CA VAL A 294 -8.97 -6.85 -12.04
C VAL A 294 -9.19 -6.00 -13.28
N ILE A 295 -9.68 -4.77 -13.09
CA ILE A 295 -9.65 -3.72 -14.10
C ILE A 295 -8.64 -2.67 -13.62
N THR A 296 -7.53 -2.54 -14.34
CA THR A 296 -6.43 -1.63 -13.98
C THR A 296 -6.01 -0.74 -15.14
N SER A 297 -5.09 0.18 -14.87
CA SER A 297 -4.55 1.06 -15.91
C SER A 297 -3.57 0.33 -16.83
N ASP A 298 -3.48 0.73 -18.09
CA ASP A 298 -2.57 0.21 -19.13
C ASP A 298 -1.12 0.70 -18.94
N LEU A 299 -0.71 0.93 -17.70
CA LEU A 299 0.68 1.25 -17.37
C LEU A 299 1.57 0.00 -17.56
N PRO A 300 2.79 0.14 -18.11
CA PRO A 300 3.63 -1.01 -18.47
C PRO A 300 3.80 -2.04 -17.34
N LEU A 301 4.04 -1.56 -16.11
CA LEU A 301 4.22 -2.40 -14.94
C LEU A 301 2.96 -3.22 -14.60
N LEU A 302 1.79 -2.59 -14.68
CA LEU A 302 0.50 -3.23 -14.37
C LEU A 302 0.08 -4.17 -15.49
N THR A 303 0.29 -3.76 -16.74
CA THR A 303 0.02 -4.58 -17.93
C THR A 303 0.83 -5.87 -17.92
N GLN A 304 2.10 -5.81 -17.52
CA GLN A 304 2.94 -7.01 -17.37
C GLN A 304 2.35 -8.00 -16.36
N VAL A 305 1.83 -7.52 -15.21
CA VAL A 305 1.21 -8.39 -14.19
C VAL A 305 -0.10 -8.96 -14.71
N VAL A 306 -1.02 -8.11 -15.19
CA VAL A 306 -2.39 -8.52 -15.52
C VAL A 306 -2.42 -9.42 -16.77
N ASN A 307 -1.71 -9.06 -17.82
CA ASN A 307 -1.63 -9.88 -19.04
C ASN A 307 -0.82 -11.16 -18.82
N GLY A 308 0.30 -11.07 -18.08
CA GLY A 308 1.12 -12.24 -17.74
C GLY A 308 0.38 -13.26 -16.88
N SER A 309 -0.53 -12.82 -16.02
CA SER A 309 -1.37 -13.69 -15.19
C SER A 309 -2.75 -13.96 -15.79
N GLN A 310 -3.12 -13.33 -16.89
CA GLN A 310 -4.46 -13.41 -17.50
C GLN A 310 -5.61 -13.18 -16.49
N CYS A 311 -5.43 -12.22 -15.58
CA CYS A 311 -6.30 -12.04 -14.42
C CYS A 311 -7.27 -10.86 -14.51
N GLY A 312 -7.36 -10.20 -15.68
CA GLY A 312 -8.22 -9.02 -15.84
C GLY A 312 -7.99 -8.24 -17.11
N PHE A 313 -8.26 -6.94 -17.04
CA PHE A 313 -8.23 -6.00 -18.15
C PHE A 313 -7.38 -4.78 -17.81
N CYS A 314 -6.65 -4.28 -18.83
CA CYS A 314 -5.91 -3.01 -18.76
C CYS A 314 -6.60 -1.97 -19.65
N VAL A 315 -6.84 -0.77 -19.11
CA VAL A 315 -7.52 0.33 -19.81
C VAL A 315 -6.77 1.63 -19.63
N ASN A 316 -6.86 2.54 -20.58
CA ASN A 316 -6.33 3.88 -20.43
C ASN A 316 -7.08 4.61 -19.27
N PRO A 317 -6.39 5.08 -18.21
CA PRO A 317 -7.04 5.71 -17.06
C PRO A 317 -7.71 7.05 -17.35
N TYR A 318 -7.58 7.57 -18.56
CA TYR A 318 -8.27 8.78 -19.02
C TYR A 318 -9.44 8.50 -19.97
N ASP A 319 -9.62 7.24 -20.40
CA ASP A 319 -10.63 6.83 -21.37
C ASP A 319 -11.81 6.16 -20.68
N ALA A 320 -12.92 6.91 -20.58
CA ALA A 320 -14.14 6.43 -19.96
C ALA A 320 -14.89 5.42 -20.83
N ASP A 321 -14.79 5.53 -22.16
CA ASP A 321 -15.46 4.62 -23.09
C ASP A 321 -14.86 3.22 -23.01
N THR A 322 -13.53 3.11 -23.11
CA THR A 322 -12.84 1.83 -22.95
C THR A 322 -13.08 1.22 -21.57
N LEU A 323 -13.10 2.03 -20.49
CA LEU A 323 -13.44 1.52 -19.16
C LEU A 323 -14.87 0.99 -19.11
N ALA A 324 -15.83 1.72 -19.68
CA ALA A 324 -17.24 1.31 -19.74
C ALA A 324 -17.42 0.01 -20.53
N GLU A 325 -16.72 -0.15 -21.65
CA GLU A 325 -16.73 -1.41 -22.43
C GLU A 325 -16.28 -2.61 -21.60
N GLN A 326 -15.21 -2.46 -20.78
CA GLN A 326 -14.75 -3.58 -19.93
C GLN A 326 -15.73 -3.85 -18.79
N LEU A 327 -16.36 -2.83 -18.19
CA LEU A 327 -17.41 -3.02 -17.19
C LEU A 327 -18.61 -3.76 -17.79
N ILE A 328 -19.10 -3.36 -18.96
CA ILE A 328 -20.18 -4.03 -19.69
C ILE A 328 -19.77 -5.48 -20.03
N ARG A 329 -18.56 -5.70 -20.52
CA ARG A 329 -18.06 -7.03 -20.82
C ARG A 329 -18.06 -7.95 -19.59
N CYS A 330 -17.72 -7.44 -18.39
CA CYS A 330 -17.81 -8.20 -17.16
C CYS A 330 -19.27 -8.58 -16.83
N ILE A 331 -20.22 -7.69 -17.06
CA ILE A 331 -21.65 -7.94 -16.80
C ILE A 331 -22.20 -8.99 -17.78
N GLU A 332 -21.88 -8.86 -19.05
CA GLU A 332 -22.47 -9.70 -20.12
C GLU A 332 -21.79 -11.06 -20.31
N ASN A 333 -20.53 -11.20 -19.84
CA ASN A 333 -19.75 -12.43 -19.99
C ASN A 333 -19.16 -12.93 -18.64
N PRO A 334 -19.99 -13.13 -17.61
CA PRO A 334 -19.52 -13.47 -16.27
C PRO A 334 -18.81 -14.84 -16.19
N GLN A 335 -19.04 -15.76 -17.14
CA GLN A 335 -18.44 -17.09 -17.17
C GLN A 335 -16.91 -17.04 -17.30
N ASN A 336 -16.35 -16.01 -17.92
CA ASN A 336 -14.90 -15.82 -18.06
C ASN A 336 -14.25 -15.27 -16.79
N LEU A 337 -15.01 -14.60 -15.93
CA LEU A 337 -14.49 -13.92 -14.74
C LEU A 337 -13.96 -14.92 -13.72
N LYS A 338 -14.62 -16.07 -13.55
CA LYS A 338 -14.15 -17.12 -12.64
C LYS A 338 -12.74 -17.59 -13.01
N LYS A 339 -12.50 -17.88 -14.28
CA LYS A 339 -11.18 -18.30 -14.78
C LYS A 339 -10.13 -17.21 -14.57
N MET A 340 -10.45 -15.93 -14.85
CA MET A 340 -9.55 -14.80 -14.62
C MET A 340 -9.19 -14.66 -13.13
N GLY A 341 -10.17 -14.80 -12.24
CA GLY A 341 -9.94 -14.77 -10.80
C GLY A 341 -9.02 -15.91 -10.32
N GLU A 342 -9.25 -17.14 -10.82
CA GLU A 342 -8.44 -18.31 -10.49
C GLU A 342 -6.99 -18.16 -10.98
N THR A 343 -6.77 -17.68 -12.20
CA THR A 343 -5.40 -17.45 -12.73
C THR A 343 -4.68 -16.36 -11.95
N GLY A 344 -5.38 -15.27 -11.58
CA GLY A 344 -4.85 -14.23 -10.70
C GLY A 344 -4.44 -14.79 -9.34
N ARG A 345 -5.30 -15.57 -8.69
CA ARG A 345 -5.01 -16.21 -7.40
C ARG A 345 -3.81 -17.17 -7.48
N ASN A 346 -3.67 -17.91 -8.56
CA ASN A 346 -2.51 -18.80 -8.76
C ASN A 346 -1.21 -17.99 -8.91
N ALA A 347 -1.22 -16.89 -9.63
CA ALA A 347 -0.08 -15.99 -9.73
C ALA A 347 0.34 -15.40 -8.37
N ILE A 348 -0.63 -15.15 -7.46
CA ILE A 348 -0.32 -14.77 -6.08
C ILE A 348 0.37 -15.91 -5.34
N LYS A 349 -0.17 -17.15 -5.40
CA LYS A 349 0.45 -18.30 -4.71
C LYS A 349 1.90 -18.53 -5.14
N GLU A 350 2.17 -18.37 -6.43
CA GLU A 350 3.48 -18.68 -7.01
C GLU A 350 4.48 -17.51 -6.87
N LYS A 351 4.03 -16.28 -7.14
CA LYS A 351 4.96 -15.16 -7.36
C LYS A 351 4.69 -13.94 -6.47
N TYR A 352 3.45 -13.41 -6.47
CA TYR A 352 3.15 -12.09 -5.92
C TYR A 352 2.61 -12.17 -4.49
N ASN A 353 3.27 -12.91 -3.60
CA ASN A 353 2.86 -13.10 -2.21
C ASN A 353 3.88 -12.56 -1.21
N TRP A 354 3.38 -12.19 -0.03
CA TRP A 354 4.20 -11.65 1.03
C TRP A 354 5.23 -12.65 1.59
N ASP A 355 4.96 -13.96 1.59
CA ASP A 355 5.91 -14.94 2.15
C ASP A 355 7.24 -14.94 1.38
N ASN A 356 7.20 -14.73 0.07
CA ASN A 356 8.40 -14.59 -0.75
C ASN A 356 9.16 -13.29 -0.42
N GLU A 357 8.44 -12.20 -0.21
CA GLU A 357 9.02 -10.90 0.15
C GLU A 357 9.58 -10.91 1.58
N ALA A 358 8.89 -11.58 2.51
CA ALA A 358 9.36 -11.74 3.89
C ALA A 358 10.70 -12.46 3.99
N LYS A 359 10.96 -13.44 3.12
CA LYS A 359 12.28 -14.11 3.06
C LYS A 359 13.41 -13.13 2.72
N LYS A 360 13.20 -12.27 1.70
CA LYS A 360 14.16 -11.23 1.32
C LYS A 360 14.41 -10.25 2.47
N LEU A 361 13.33 -9.86 3.17
CA LEU A 361 13.43 -8.97 4.33
C LEU A 361 14.24 -9.62 5.45
N LEU A 362 13.93 -10.86 5.83
CA LEU A 362 14.64 -11.58 6.89
C LEU A 362 16.12 -11.79 6.56
N GLU A 363 16.44 -12.14 5.32
CA GLU A 363 17.83 -12.26 4.86
C GLU A 363 18.60 -10.94 5.02
N LEU A 364 17.93 -9.79 4.80
CA LEU A 364 18.56 -8.48 4.99
C LEU A 364 18.93 -8.22 6.45
N TYR A 365 18.12 -8.68 7.41
CA TYR A 365 18.43 -8.53 8.83
C TYR A 365 19.65 -9.34 9.26
N TRP A 366 19.88 -10.49 8.62
CA TRP A 366 20.99 -11.39 8.97
C TRP A 366 22.29 -11.15 8.18
N LYS A 367 22.27 -10.31 7.15
CA LYS A 367 23.46 -9.86 6.41
C LYS A 367 24.16 -8.72 7.13
#